data_603a8b6b349b96de20c505c8385d1bb4
#
_entry.id   603a8b6b349b96de20c505c8385d1bb4
#
_cell.length_a   1.000
_cell.length_b   1.000
_cell.length_c   1.000
_cell.angle_alpha   90.00
_cell.angle_beta   90.00
_cell.angle_gamma   90.00
#
_symmetry.space_group_name_H-M   'P 1'
#
loop_
_entity.id
_entity.type
_entity.pdbx_description
1 polymer ?
#
loop_
_entity_poly.entity_id
_entity_poly.type
_entity_poly.pdbx_seq_one_letter_code
_entity_poly.pdbx_strand_id
1 'polypeptide(L)'
;MNMLSTIKKQLWCLLNPFIRHIFILPCYRHRFNNPDVTILSSNCLGGCIAHDLKLRFNSPTVNLWMTPSDFIRFCHDLHHYLHSDLTFIDSTVSGVEDYPVARIDDITIYFQHYHTEEEARTKWKQRCWRINANNIRCIMTEKNGCTDEDLAEFSKLPYPTAAIVHKEKKDIPNTHVVRGFEHEEEVGNVIAYLPNHYMGHKYYDDFDYVTFLNR
;
A
#
# COMPACT_ATOMS: atom_id res chain seq x y z
N MET A 1 -10.45 -20.89 26.34
CA MET A 1 -9.30 -20.55 25.43
C MET A 1 -8.04 -21.09 26.10
N ASN A 2 -7.34 -22.03 25.49
CA ASN A 2 -6.29 -22.83 26.16
C ASN A 2 -5.03 -21.98 26.39
N MET A 3 -4.47 -21.96 27.59
CA MET A 3 -3.24 -21.22 27.96
C MET A 3 -2.07 -21.48 26.99
N LEU A 4 -1.94 -22.72 26.50
CA LEU A 4 -0.98 -23.12 25.47
C LEU A 4 -1.17 -22.41 24.13
N SER A 5 -2.40 -22.10 23.74
CA SER A 5 -2.70 -21.37 22.50
C SER A 5 -2.31 -19.90 22.60
N THR A 6 -2.49 -19.33 23.79
CA THR A 6 -2.11 -17.94 24.07
C THR A 6 -0.59 -17.76 24.09
N ILE A 7 0.14 -18.69 24.71
CA ILE A 7 1.60 -18.68 24.75
C ILE A 7 2.17 -18.86 23.33
N LYS A 8 1.63 -19.77 22.53
CA LYS A 8 2.04 -19.95 21.12
C LYS A 8 1.82 -18.68 20.32
N LYS A 9 0.69 -18.00 20.50
CA LYS A 9 0.37 -16.76 19.80
C LYS A 9 1.32 -15.62 20.20
N GLN A 10 1.67 -15.50 21.48
CA GLN A 10 2.63 -14.50 21.97
C GLN A 10 4.05 -14.76 21.45
N LEU A 11 4.52 -16.01 21.51
CA LEU A 11 5.79 -16.42 20.90
C LEU A 11 5.84 -16.12 19.39
N TRP A 12 4.75 -16.38 18.68
CA TRP A 12 4.63 -16.11 17.26
C TRP A 12 4.73 -14.62 16.94
N CYS A 13 4.06 -13.77 17.73
CA CYS A 13 4.14 -12.32 17.58
C CYS A 13 5.56 -11.76 17.80
N LEU A 14 6.38 -12.40 18.64
CA LEU A 14 7.75 -11.99 18.90
C LEU A 14 8.74 -12.53 17.85
N LEU A 15 8.55 -13.77 17.41
CA LEU A 15 9.46 -14.46 16.51
C LEU A 15 9.34 -13.97 15.05
N ASN A 16 8.14 -13.68 14.59
CA ASN A 16 7.93 -13.26 13.20
C ASN A 16 8.69 -11.98 12.81
N PRO A 17 8.62 -10.86 13.56
CA PRO A 17 9.41 -9.67 13.26
C PRO A 17 10.90 -9.93 13.27
N PHE A 18 11.39 -10.73 14.23
CA PHE A 18 12.79 -11.09 14.36
C PHE A 18 13.31 -11.88 13.16
N ILE A 19 12.59 -12.96 12.79
CA ILE A 19 12.94 -13.78 11.62
C ILE A 19 12.90 -12.97 10.34
N ARG A 20 11.84 -12.15 10.16
CA ARG A 20 11.74 -11.26 9.03
C ARG A 20 12.95 -10.35 8.91
N HIS A 21 13.32 -9.69 10.01
CA HIS A 21 14.40 -8.72 10.01
C HIS A 21 15.78 -9.34 9.73
N ILE A 22 16.04 -10.54 10.26
CA ILE A 22 17.38 -11.18 10.16
C ILE A 22 17.53 -11.99 8.87
N PHE A 23 16.48 -12.67 8.40
CA PHE A 23 16.63 -13.63 7.32
C PHE A 23 15.94 -13.18 6.02
N ILE A 24 14.75 -12.61 6.10
CA ILE A 24 13.94 -12.32 4.90
C ILE A 24 14.34 -10.97 4.28
N LEU A 25 14.32 -9.92 5.09
CA LEU A 25 14.61 -8.57 4.59
C LEU A 25 16.04 -8.39 4.05
N PRO A 26 17.08 -9.01 4.61
CA PRO A 26 18.42 -8.97 4.00
C PRO A 26 18.45 -9.55 2.59
N CYS A 27 17.74 -10.67 2.35
CA CYS A 27 17.64 -11.27 1.00
C CYS A 27 16.91 -10.33 0.02
N TYR A 28 15.81 -9.72 0.44
CA TYR A 28 15.07 -8.77 -0.40
C TYR A 28 15.89 -7.53 -0.72
N ARG A 29 16.58 -6.96 0.28
CA ARG A 29 17.46 -5.80 0.11
C ARG A 29 18.67 -6.10 -0.78
N HIS A 30 19.21 -7.32 -0.72
CA HIS A 30 20.31 -7.74 -1.60
C HIS A 30 19.88 -7.86 -3.06
N ARG A 31 18.65 -8.31 -3.32
CA ARG A 31 18.06 -8.40 -4.66
C ARG A 31 17.61 -7.05 -5.22
N PHE A 32 17.37 -6.08 -4.36
CA PHE A 32 16.82 -4.79 -4.73
C PHE A 32 17.92 -3.84 -5.24
N ASN A 33 17.71 -3.21 -6.41
CA ASN A 33 18.71 -2.39 -7.08
C ASN A 33 18.18 -1.05 -7.63
N ASN A 34 16.96 -0.63 -7.22
CA ASN A 34 16.30 0.59 -7.71
C ASN A 34 15.99 1.59 -6.56
N PRO A 35 17.01 2.20 -5.91
CA PRO A 35 16.82 2.99 -4.69
C PRO A 35 16.02 4.30 -4.89
N ASP A 36 15.93 4.79 -6.13
CA ASP A 36 15.24 6.05 -6.46
C ASP A 36 13.78 5.85 -6.92
N VAL A 37 13.24 4.64 -6.77
CA VAL A 37 11.87 4.33 -7.15
C VAL A 37 10.86 5.11 -6.28
N THR A 38 9.82 5.62 -6.92
CA THR A 38 8.62 6.15 -6.27
C THR A 38 7.53 5.09 -6.29
N ILE A 39 7.08 4.67 -5.12
CA ILE A 39 5.99 3.69 -4.98
C ILE A 39 4.70 4.45 -4.66
N LEU A 40 3.80 4.55 -5.62
CA LEU A 40 2.42 5.00 -5.38
C LEU A 40 1.58 3.79 -4.99
N SER A 41 0.80 3.91 -3.93
CA SER A 41 -0.06 2.81 -3.46
C SER A 41 -1.41 3.33 -2.99
N SER A 42 -2.48 2.58 -3.29
CA SER A 42 -3.85 2.92 -2.88
C SER A 42 -4.04 2.91 -1.35
N ASN A 43 -3.11 2.28 -0.61
CA ASN A 43 -3.12 2.20 0.85
C ASN A 43 -1.70 2.07 1.42
N CYS A 44 -1.58 1.70 2.70
CA CYS A 44 -0.32 1.62 3.43
C CYS A 44 0.69 0.59 2.89
N LEU A 45 0.33 -0.30 1.95
CA LEU A 45 1.20 -1.37 1.45
C LEU A 45 2.50 -0.80 0.85
N GLY A 46 2.41 0.23 0.01
CA GLY A 46 3.60 0.86 -0.57
C GLY A 46 4.56 1.42 0.48
N GLY A 47 4.03 2.00 1.56
CA GLY A 47 4.82 2.45 2.71
C GLY A 47 5.50 1.31 3.46
N CYS A 48 4.81 0.17 3.64
CA CYS A 48 5.38 -1.03 4.27
C CYS A 48 6.52 -1.61 3.42
N ILE A 49 6.34 -1.71 2.11
CA ILE A 49 7.39 -2.18 1.17
C ILE A 49 8.60 -1.23 1.20
N ALA A 50 8.38 0.08 1.13
CA ALA A 50 9.44 1.06 1.21
C ALA A 50 10.23 0.96 2.53
N HIS A 51 9.54 0.78 3.67
CA HIS A 51 10.17 0.54 4.97
C HIS A 51 11.01 -0.75 4.98
N ASP A 52 10.48 -1.85 4.47
CA ASP A 52 11.18 -3.13 4.43
C ASP A 52 12.46 -3.07 3.59
N LEU A 53 12.44 -2.33 2.48
CA LEU A 53 13.61 -2.10 1.62
C LEU A 53 14.53 -0.97 2.10
N LYS A 54 14.22 -0.30 3.21
CA LYS A 54 14.94 0.88 3.74
C LYS A 54 14.99 2.05 2.75
N LEU A 55 13.94 2.22 1.96
CA LEU A 55 13.81 3.34 1.04
C LEU A 55 13.41 4.62 1.79
N ARG A 56 13.84 5.74 1.25
CA ARG A 56 13.25 7.02 1.62
C ARG A 56 11.80 7.06 1.14
N PHE A 57 10.91 7.60 1.96
CA PHE A 57 9.52 7.82 1.55
C PHE A 57 9.44 8.95 0.51
N ASN A 58 9.51 8.56 -0.76
CA ASN A 58 9.45 9.46 -1.91
C ASN A 58 8.03 9.63 -2.48
N SER A 59 7.03 9.02 -1.85
CA SER A 59 5.65 9.03 -2.32
C SER A 59 4.73 9.79 -1.36
N PRO A 60 3.81 10.64 -1.84
CA PRO A 60 2.79 11.27 -1.01
C PRO A 60 1.78 10.25 -0.45
N THR A 61 1.61 9.09 -1.11
CA THR A 61 0.62 8.09 -0.70
C THR A 61 1.04 7.23 0.51
N VAL A 62 2.15 7.55 1.17
CA VAL A 62 2.61 6.84 2.38
C VAL A 62 1.75 7.19 3.59
N ASN A 63 1.26 6.20 4.32
CA ASN A 63 0.46 6.34 5.53
C ASN A 63 -0.93 6.94 5.32
N LEU A 64 -1.50 6.73 4.15
CA LEU A 64 -2.86 7.14 3.81
C LEU A 64 -3.52 6.08 2.93
N TRP A 65 -4.81 6.27 2.64
CA TRP A 65 -5.50 5.47 1.64
C TRP A 65 -6.45 6.33 0.81
N MET A 66 -6.83 5.81 -0.35
CA MET A 66 -7.82 6.36 -1.28
C MET A 66 -8.75 5.23 -1.72
N THR A 67 -9.96 5.55 -2.15
CA THR A 67 -10.79 4.59 -2.86
C THR A 67 -10.11 4.14 -4.15
N PRO A 68 -10.43 2.96 -4.71
CA PRO A 68 -9.84 2.52 -5.98
C PRO A 68 -9.97 3.55 -7.09
N SER A 69 -11.17 4.09 -7.29
CA SER A 69 -11.44 5.10 -8.31
C SER A 69 -10.68 6.41 -8.09
N ASP A 70 -10.55 6.87 -6.83
CA ASP A 70 -9.76 8.07 -6.50
C ASP A 70 -8.27 7.85 -6.74
N PHE A 71 -7.76 6.67 -6.39
CA PHE A 71 -6.37 6.33 -6.62
C PHE A 71 -6.03 6.23 -8.11
N ILE A 72 -6.92 5.65 -8.91
CA ILE A 72 -6.76 5.59 -10.38
C ILE A 72 -6.73 6.99 -10.97
N ARG A 73 -7.69 7.87 -10.59
CA ARG A 73 -7.70 9.28 -11.02
C ARG A 73 -6.42 10.00 -10.62
N PHE A 74 -6.01 9.86 -9.37
CA PHE A 74 -4.75 10.43 -8.86
C PHE A 74 -3.54 10.00 -9.71
N CYS A 75 -3.42 8.72 -10.03
CA CYS A 75 -2.31 8.21 -10.84
C CYS A 75 -2.41 8.65 -12.31
N HIS A 76 -3.64 8.80 -12.85
CA HIS A 76 -3.87 9.18 -14.23
C HIS A 76 -3.42 10.62 -14.51
N ASP A 77 -3.72 11.55 -13.59
CA ASP A 77 -3.30 12.95 -13.70
C ASP A 77 -2.43 13.38 -12.51
N LEU A 78 -1.37 12.61 -12.30
CA LEU A 78 -0.47 12.78 -11.17
C LEU A 78 0.08 14.21 -11.07
N HIS A 79 0.46 14.80 -12.21
CA HIS A 79 1.01 16.15 -12.23
C HIS A 79 0.03 17.18 -11.65
N HIS A 80 -1.23 17.11 -12.04
CA HIS A 80 -2.28 17.99 -11.54
C HIS A 80 -2.44 17.86 -10.03
N TYR A 81 -2.68 16.65 -9.52
CA TYR A 81 -2.94 16.44 -8.08
C TYR A 81 -1.72 16.74 -7.18
N LEU A 82 -0.50 16.59 -7.68
CA LEU A 82 0.70 16.94 -6.92
C LEU A 82 0.87 18.45 -6.73
N HIS A 83 0.29 19.28 -7.61
CA HIS A 83 0.39 20.73 -7.57
C HIS A 83 -0.87 21.41 -7.03
N SER A 84 -1.92 20.65 -6.81
CA SER A 84 -3.19 21.14 -6.25
C SER A 84 -3.16 21.19 -4.71
N ASP A 85 -3.96 22.09 -4.14
CA ASP A 85 -4.03 22.26 -2.69
C ASP A 85 -4.96 21.24 -2.01
N LEU A 86 -4.55 20.79 -0.83
CA LEU A 86 -5.38 19.99 0.07
C LEU A 86 -6.41 20.87 0.77
N THR A 87 -7.69 20.50 0.66
CA THR A 87 -8.79 21.07 1.46
C THR A 87 -9.26 20.02 2.46
N PHE A 88 -9.01 20.23 3.75
CA PHE A 88 -9.46 19.31 4.79
C PHE A 88 -10.99 19.40 4.99
N ILE A 89 -11.59 18.25 5.28
CA ILE A 89 -13.02 18.05 5.43
C ILE A 89 -13.28 17.84 6.92
N ASP A 90 -14.25 18.58 7.46
CA ASP A 90 -14.69 18.40 8.84
C ASP A 90 -15.16 16.96 9.09
N SER A 91 -14.89 16.41 10.28
CA SER A 91 -15.25 15.06 10.67
C SER A 91 -16.76 14.79 10.61
N THR A 92 -17.59 15.82 10.84
CA THR A 92 -19.06 15.70 10.71
C THR A 92 -19.50 15.46 9.25
N VAL A 93 -18.69 15.88 8.28
CA VAL A 93 -18.95 15.70 6.85
C VAL A 93 -18.31 14.43 6.32
N SER A 94 -17.08 14.14 6.75
CA SER A 94 -16.34 12.94 6.31
C SER A 94 -16.85 11.65 6.99
N GLY A 95 -17.48 11.77 8.16
CA GLY A 95 -17.87 10.63 9.01
C GLY A 95 -16.64 9.92 9.66
N VAL A 96 -15.46 10.54 9.62
CA VAL A 96 -14.21 9.99 10.17
C VAL A 96 -13.69 10.92 11.26
N GLU A 97 -13.61 10.43 12.49
CA GLU A 97 -13.17 11.20 13.65
C GLU A 97 -11.69 10.95 14.02
N ASP A 98 -11.16 9.78 13.68
CA ASP A 98 -9.87 9.31 14.20
C ASP A 98 -8.66 9.93 13.46
N TYR A 99 -8.85 10.46 12.25
CA TYR A 99 -7.75 10.99 11.42
C TYR A 99 -8.25 12.00 10.38
N PRO A 100 -7.35 12.88 9.88
CA PRO A 100 -7.73 13.88 8.89
C PRO A 100 -8.17 13.28 7.55
N VAL A 101 -9.20 13.86 6.96
CA VAL A 101 -9.64 13.58 5.59
C VAL A 101 -9.55 14.88 4.78
N ALA A 102 -9.04 14.79 3.56
CA ALA A 102 -8.95 15.96 2.69
C ALA A 102 -9.43 15.64 1.27
N ARG A 103 -9.79 16.69 0.55
CA ARG A 103 -10.06 16.66 -0.90
C ARG A 103 -8.97 17.40 -1.64
N ILE A 104 -8.69 16.88 -2.83
CA ILE A 104 -8.04 17.64 -3.90
C ILE A 104 -8.99 17.51 -5.09
N ASP A 105 -9.67 18.61 -5.41
CA ASP A 105 -10.69 18.65 -6.46
C ASP A 105 -11.74 17.54 -6.31
N ASP A 106 -11.69 16.52 -7.16
CA ASP A 106 -12.65 15.43 -7.24
C ASP A 106 -12.21 14.12 -6.54
N ILE A 107 -11.02 14.09 -5.91
CA ILE A 107 -10.54 12.94 -5.14
C ILE A 107 -10.56 13.19 -3.64
N THR A 108 -10.78 12.12 -2.87
CA THR A 108 -10.74 12.14 -1.41
C THR A 108 -9.55 11.33 -0.90
N ILE A 109 -8.81 11.89 0.06
CA ILE A 109 -7.62 11.29 0.65
C ILE A 109 -7.83 11.11 2.14
N TYR A 110 -7.64 9.90 2.64
CA TYR A 110 -7.80 9.50 4.03
C TYR A 110 -6.44 9.35 4.69
N PHE A 111 -6.06 10.30 5.55
CA PHE A 111 -4.75 10.35 6.21
C PHE A 111 -4.68 9.47 7.47
N GLN A 112 -5.00 8.19 7.33
CA GLN A 112 -5.24 7.20 8.40
C GLN A 112 -4.18 7.15 9.51
N HIS A 113 -2.93 7.47 9.21
CA HIS A 113 -1.83 7.41 10.18
C HIS A 113 -1.25 8.78 10.52
N TYR A 114 -2.04 9.84 10.40
CA TYR A 114 -1.71 11.20 10.78
C TYR A 114 -2.64 11.66 11.89
N HIS A 115 -2.10 12.41 12.85
CA HIS A 115 -2.88 12.86 14.01
C HIS A 115 -3.49 14.25 13.82
N THR A 116 -2.92 15.06 12.93
CA THR A 116 -3.39 16.43 12.69
C THR A 116 -3.38 16.78 11.20
N GLU A 117 -4.23 17.74 10.81
CA GLU A 117 -4.25 18.28 9.45
C GLU A 117 -2.92 18.95 9.07
N GLU A 118 -2.28 19.63 10.02
CA GLU A 118 -1.00 20.28 9.80
C GLU A 118 0.11 19.26 9.49
N GLU A 119 0.16 18.16 10.24
CA GLU A 119 1.09 17.07 9.99
C GLU A 119 0.83 16.46 8.60
N ALA A 120 -0.42 16.14 8.29
CA ALA A 120 -0.84 15.57 7.01
C ALA A 120 -0.44 16.49 5.84
N ARG A 121 -0.76 17.79 5.91
CA ARG A 121 -0.41 18.80 4.91
C ARG A 121 1.11 18.93 4.72
N THR A 122 1.84 18.99 5.82
CA THR A 122 3.30 19.12 5.80
C THR A 122 3.96 17.91 5.14
N LYS A 123 3.56 16.71 5.54
CA LYS A 123 4.10 15.47 4.98
C LYS A 123 3.70 15.27 3.52
N TRP A 124 2.46 15.59 3.15
CA TRP A 124 2.00 15.59 1.77
C TRP A 124 2.90 16.47 0.89
N LYS A 125 3.00 17.74 1.21
CA LYS A 125 3.84 18.69 0.46
C LYS A 125 5.29 18.22 0.33
N GLN A 126 5.91 17.83 1.45
CA GLN A 126 7.29 17.33 1.45
C GLN A 126 7.48 16.12 0.54
N ARG A 127 6.51 15.20 0.48
CA ARG A 127 6.61 13.98 -0.32
C ARG A 127 6.28 14.22 -1.78
N CYS A 128 5.37 15.12 -2.11
CA CYS A 128 5.15 15.57 -3.48
C CYS A 128 6.46 16.06 -4.14
N TRP A 129 7.28 16.81 -3.41
CA TRP A 129 8.58 17.29 -3.89
C TRP A 129 9.64 16.19 -4.06
N ARG A 130 9.42 15.00 -3.52
CA ARG A 130 10.39 13.89 -3.58
C ARG A 130 10.12 12.89 -4.67
N ILE A 131 9.01 13.01 -5.36
CA ILE A 131 8.65 12.09 -6.43
C ILE A 131 9.72 12.09 -7.51
N ASN A 132 10.18 10.91 -7.89
CA ASN A 132 10.92 10.71 -9.12
C ASN A 132 9.93 10.35 -10.23
N ALA A 133 9.49 11.36 -10.99
CA ALA A 133 8.48 11.20 -12.04
C ALA A 133 8.90 10.23 -13.16
N ASN A 134 10.20 10.01 -13.33
CA ASN A 134 10.73 9.08 -14.33
C ASN A 134 10.82 7.63 -13.84
N ASN A 135 10.53 7.37 -12.57
CA ASN A 135 10.68 6.05 -11.98
C ASN A 135 9.54 5.74 -10.98
N ILE A 136 8.32 5.66 -11.50
CA ILE A 136 7.11 5.41 -10.73
C ILE A 136 6.68 3.94 -10.87
N ARG A 137 6.20 3.35 -9.78
CA ARG A 137 5.52 2.05 -9.71
C ARG A 137 4.23 2.21 -8.93
N CYS A 138 3.13 1.74 -9.50
CA CYS A 138 1.81 1.82 -8.88
C CYS A 138 1.37 0.46 -8.35
N ILE A 139 0.97 0.42 -7.08
CA ILE A 139 0.46 -0.79 -6.42
C ILE A 139 -0.95 -0.50 -5.91
N MET A 140 -1.92 -1.30 -6.31
CA MET A 140 -3.29 -1.24 -5.81
C MET A 140 -3.66 -2.55 -5.12
N THR A 141 -4.47 -2.47 -4.07
CA THR A 141 -5.03 -3.65 -3.41
C THR A 141 -6.52 -3.70 -3.70
N GLU A 142 -7.03 -4.86 -4.11
CA GLU A 142 -8.46 -5.12 -4.33
C GLU A 142 -9.20 -5.04 -3.00
N LYS A 143 -9.53 -3.82 -2.59
CA LYS A 143 -10.13 -3.50 -1.30
C LYS A 143 -10.97 -2.23 -1.37
N ASN A 144 -11.82 -2.03 -0.34
CA ASN A 144 -12.68 -0.85 -0.22
C ASN A 144 -13.63 -0.68 -1.41
N GLY A 145 -14.28 -1.77 -1.82
CA GLY A 145 -15.23 -1.77 -2.93
C GLY A 145 -14.58 -1.74 -4.31
N CYS A 146 -13.35 -2.21 -4.44
CA CYS A 146 -12.66 -2.33 -5.73
C CYS A 146 -13.40 -3.30 -6.66
N THR A 147 -13.73 -2.86 -7.85
CA THR A 147 -14.38 -3.65 -8.88
C THR A 147 -13.40 -4.20 -9.91
N ASP A 148 -13.85 -5.14 -10.76
CA ASP A 148 -13.04 -5.64 -11.87
C ASP A 148 -12.81 -4.55 -12.93
N GLU A 149 -13.74 -3.60 -13.08
CA GLU A 149 -13.61 -2.42 -13.91
C GLU A 149 -12.49 -1.50 -13.38
N ASP A 150 -12.43 -1.26 -12.06
CA ASP A 150 -11.34 -0.50 -11.45
C ASP A 150 -9.99 -1.17 -11.70
N LEU A 151 -9.89 -2.49 -11.55
CA LEU A 151 -8.66 -3.25 -11.82
C LEU A 151 -8.25 -3.13 -13.30
N ALA A 152 -9.21 -3.21 -14.22
CA ALA A 152 -8.97 -3.07 -15.65
C ALA A 152 -8.48 -1.65 -16.01
N GLU A 153 -9.11 -0.60 -15.45
CA GLU A 153 -8.65 0.79 -15.64
C GLU A 153 -7.27 1.03 -15.01
N PHE A 154 -7.04 0.51 -13.81
CA PHE A 154 -5.73 0.59 -13.15
C PHE A 154 -4.61 0.00 -14.01
N SER A 155 -4.87 -1.13 -14.68
CA SER A 155 -3.89 -1.80 -15.54
C SER A 155 -3.46 -0.97 -16.77
N LYS A 156 -4.27 0.03 -17.18
CA LYS A 156 -4.01 0.91 -18.34
C LYS A 156 -3.22 2.16 -18.01
N LEU A 157 -2.90 2.39 -16.73
CA LEU A 157 -2.11 3.55 -16.31
C LEU A 157 -0.76 3.63 -17.05
N PRO A 158 -0.21 4.83 -17.28
CA PRO A 158 1.06 5.02 -18.03
C PRO A 158 2.30 4.57 -17.24
N TYR A 159 2.12 3.97 -16.09
CA TYR A 159 3.17 3.45 -15.21
C TYR A 159 3.11 1.93 -15.11
N PRO A 160 4.21 1.25 -14.76
CA PRO A 160 4.12 -0.15 -14.34
C PRO A 160 3.18 -0.31 -13.14
N THR A 161 2.19 -1.19 -13.28
CA THR A 161 1.14 -1.44 -12.29
C THR A 161 1.23 -2.85 -11.72
N ALA A 162 0.82 -3.03 -10.46
CA ALA A 162 0.60 -4.32 -9.84
C ALA A 162 -0.65 -4.24 -8.95
N ALA A 163 -1.66 -5.04 -9.25
CA ALA A 163 -2.87 -5.15 -8.43
C ALA A 163 -2.83 -6.42 -7.59
N ILE A 164 -2.93 -6.27 -6.27
CA ILE A 164 -3.00 -7.38 -5.32
C ILE A 164 -4.45 -7.81 -5.20
N VAL A 165 -4.75 -9.06 -5.53
CA VAL A 165 -6.11 -9.60 -5.62
C VAL A 165 -6.28 -10.86 -4.80
N HIS A 166 -7.53 -11.16 -4.38
CA HIS A 166 -7.86 -12.36 -3.60
C HIS A 166 -8.08 -13.61 -4.45
N LYS A 167 -8.42 -13.43 -5.73
CA LYS A 167 -8.67 -14.50 -6.72
C LYS A 167 -8.08 -14.16 -8.06
N GLU A 168 -7.84 -15.18 -8.88
CA GLU A 168 -7.34 -15.02 -10.24
C GLU A 168 -8.31 -14.20 -11.10
N LYS A 169 -7.78 -13.20 -11.80
CA LYS A 169 -8.48 -12.32 -12.74
C LYS A 169 -7.91 -12.54 -14.14
N LYS A 170 -8.38 -13.57 -14.84
CA LYS A 170 -7.78 -14.07 -16.11
C LYS A 170 -7.67 -13.02 -17.21
N ASP A 171 -8.66 -12.10 -17.27
CA ASP A 171 -8.77 -11.11 -18.32
C ASP A 171 -8.19 -9.73 -17.94
N ILE A 172 -7.63 -9.61 -16.72
CA ILE A 172 -7.08 -8.35 -16.21
C ILE A 172 -5.57 -8.51 -15.99
N PRO A 173 -4.73 -7.80 -16.76
CA PRO A 173 -3.30 -7.94 -16.65
C PRO A 173 -2.76 -7.32 -15.35
N ASN A 174 -1.52 -7.70 -14.99
CA ASN A 174 -0.79 -7.18 -13.84
C ASN A 174 -1.48 -7.43 -12.48
N THR A 175 -2.35 -8.45 -12.39
CA THR A 175 -2.94 -8.92 -11.14
C THR A 175 -2.08 -9.99 -10.49
N HIS A 176 -1.96 -9.94 -9.15
CA HIS A 176 -1.16 -10.86 -8.36
C HIS A 176 -2.00 -11.40 -7.21
N VAL A 177 -2.29 -12.70 -7.25
CA VAL A 177 -3.07 -13.35 -6.20
C VAL A 177 -2.23 -13.51 -4.95
N VAL A 178 -2.80 -13.13 -3.81
CA VAL A 178 -2.23 -13.44 -2.49
C VAL A 178 -3.10 -14.48 -1.80
N ARG A 179 -2.46 -15.50 -1.20
CA ARG A 179 -3.13 -16.61 -0.53
C ARG A 179 -3.89 -16.15 0.73
N GLY A 180 -4.83 -16.98 1.16
CA GLY A 180 -5.49 -16.82 2.46
C GLY A 180 -6.73 -15.93 2.45
N PHE A 181 -7.11 -15.41 1.28
CA PHE A 181 -8.31 -14.59 1.07
C PHE A 181 -9.24 -15.17 -0.01
N GLU A 182 -9.04 -16.44 -0.40
CA GLU A 182 -9.75 -17.09 -1.53
C GLU A 182 -11.27 -17.17 -1.30
N HIS A 183 -11.71 -17.15 -0.04
CA HIS A 183 -13.12 -17.23 0.36
C HIS A 183 -13.72 -15.88 0.79
N GLU A 184 -12.92 -14.82 0.75
CA GLU A 184 -13.35 -13.47 1.09
C GLU A 184 -13.93 -12.76 -0.15
N GLU A 185 -14.59 -11.63 0.07
CA GLU A 185 -15.12 -10.77 -1.00
C GLU A 185 -14.06 -9.83 -1.57
N GLU A 186 -13.03 -9.52 -0.78
CA GLU A 186 -11.91 -8.64 -1.13
C GLU A 186 -10.63 -9.10 -0.41
N VAL A 187 -9.51 -8.52 -0.79
CA VAL A 187 -8.23 -8.77 -0.11
C VAL A 187 -8.26 -8.21 1.33
N GLY A 188 -7.94 -9.04 2.29
CA GLY A 188 -7.89 -8.66 3.70
C GLY A 188 -6.62 -7.88 4.08
N ASN A 189 -6.13 -8.09 5.31
CA ASN A 189 -4.95 -7.39 5.81
C ASN A 189 -3.64 -8.04 5.29
N VAL A 190 -3.19 -7.62 4.11
CA VAL A 190 -1.97 -8.15 3.48
C VAL A 190 -0.67 -7.84 4.24
N ILE A 191 -0.66 -6.84 5.12
CA ILE A 191 0.52 -6.49 5.91
C ILE A 191 0.68 -7.34 7.17
N ALA A 192 -0.29 -8.20 7.49
CA ALA A 192 -0.20 -9.17 8.56
C ALA A 192 0.79 -10.30 8.22
N TYR A 193 1.30 -10.96 9.26
CA TYR A 193 2.13 -12.16 9.09
C TYR A 193 1.26 -13.37 8.70
N LEU A 194 1.80 -14.17 7.78
CA LEU A 194 1.23 -15.47 7.41
C LEU A 194 1.20 -16.41 8.62
N PRO A 195 0.14 -17.23 8.78
CA PRO A 195 0.07 -18.18 9.89
C PRO A 195 1.02 -19.38 9.70
N ASN A 196 1.35 -20.02 10.83
CA ASN A 196 2.01 -21.32 10.92
C ASN A 196 3.41 -21.42 10.26
N HIS A 197 3.58 -22.17 9.18
CA HIS A 197 4.87 -22.55 8.61
C HIS A 197 5.64 -21.43 7.89
N TYR A 198 5.02 -20.28 7.71
CA TYR A 198 5.59 -19.16 6.97
C TYR A 198 6.19 -18.09 7.90
N MET A 199 7.06 -18.52 8.85
CA MET A 199 7.64 -17.63 9.84
C MET A 199 8.36 -16.45 9.19
N GLY A 200 8.00 -15.25 9.66
CA GLY A 200 8.58 -13.99 9.17
C GLY A 200 8.01 -13.49 7.85
N HIS A 201 7.22 -14.29 7.12
CA HIS A 201 6.55 -13.84 5.90
C HIS A 201 5.22 -13.14 6.18
N LYS A 202 4.93 -12.13 5.40
CA LYS A 202 3.65 -11.43 5.36
C LYS A 202 2.86 -11.87 4.12
N TYR A 203 1.54 -11.64 4.12
CA TYR A 203 0.71 -12.00 2.97
C TYR A 203 1.19 -11.35 1.67
N TYR A 204 1.65 -10.08 1.70
CA TYR A 204 2.14 -9.41 0.50
C TYR A 204 3.48 -9.95 -0.04
N ASP A 205 4.18 -10.83 0.67
CA ASP A 205 5.39 -11.49 0.15
C ASP A 205 5.08 -12.52 -0.95
N ASP A 206 3.79 -12.90 -1.14
CA ASP A 206 3.36 -13.70 -2.28
C ASP A 206 3.50 -12.94 -3.62
N PHE A 207 3.53 -11.62 -3.56
CA PHE A 207 3.87 -10.76 -4.68
C PHE A 207 5.37 -10.46 -4.67
N ASP A 208 6.13 -10.89 -5.70
CA ASP A 208 7.57 -10.54 -5.81
C ASP A 208 7.75 -9.06 -6.13
N TYR A 209 7.46 -8.22 -5.14
CA TYR A 209 7.57 -6.77 -5.26
C TYR A 209 9.01 -6.31 -5.54
N VAL A 210 10.03 -7.07 -5.15
CA VAL A 210 11.43 -6.73 -5.43
C VAL A 210 11.69 -6.78 -6.94
N THR A 211 11.28 -7.86 -7.61
CA THR A 211 11.39 -7.96 -9.07
C THR A 211 10.55 -6.90 -9.78
N PHE A 212 9.34 -6.62 -9.29
CA PHE A 212 8.48 -5.58 -9.84
C PHE A 212 9.10 -4.19 -9.74
N LEU A 213 9.70 -3.84 -8.60
CA LEU A 213 10.29 -2.53 -8.37
C LEU A 213 11.62 -2.33 -9.11
N ASN A 214 12.32 -3.40 -9.48
CA ASN A 214 13.58 -3.35 -10.22
C ASN A 214 13.42 -3.17 -11.75
N ARG A 215 12.21 -3.29 -12.28
CA ARG A 215 11.90 -3.08 -13.72
C ARG A 215 11.97 -1.59 -14.09
#